data_1649a923a33e389cd226b3d4bc8d4ed4
#
_entry.id   1649a923a33e389cd226b3d4bc8d4ed4
#
_cell.length_a   1.000
_cell.length_b   1.000
_cell.length_c   1.000
_cell.angle_alpha   90.00
_cell.angle_beta   90.00
_cell.angle_gamma   90.00
#
_symmetry.space_group_name_H-M   'P 1'
#
loop_
_entity.id
_entity.type
_entity.pdbx_description
1 polymer ?
#
loop_
_entity_poly.entity_id
_entity_poly.type
_entity_poly.pdbx_seq_one_letter_code
_entity_poly.pdbx_strand_id
1 'polypeptide(L)'
;MSGKEYLSLTETERSRALQKDAEILVKCGEELGFSAVSIPDNPWNCFYTLPDLDRVQLVRNIRRLAPDFAVVCSCAGVIAMPSGEEFEEFCFQMFDEPEVIDEMCKKIYDSFLENSKRLIDAGADAIYTGSDVADNRAPFFNREQQQRWYFPYLRKFSDYLHSQGVPAILHTDGNIDPLLEDIRNSGVDGLQAIDPLAGMDIRRVQEFMENRVTLCGNLDCGIMLTATPDQVYEEAKRILLECREYPGFIFGNSNAVAIETPIENYRAMLEAWHKYGSI
;
A
#
# COMPACT_ATOMS: atom_id res chain seq x y z
N MET A 1 15.00 9.74 -14.00
CA MET A 1 14.82 9.01 -15.30
C MET A 1 13.33 8.86 -15.52
N SER A 2 12.81 9.17 -16.70
CA SER A 2 11.40 8.92 -17.03
C SER A 2 11.18 7.45 -17.41
N GLY A 3 9.91 7.00 -17.42
CA GLY A 3 9.60 5.61 -17.84
C GLY A 3 10.02 5.31 -19.28
N LYS A 4 9.89 6.28 -20.18
CA LYS A 4 10.34 6.14 -21.58
C LYS A 4 11.86 6.00 -21.66
N GLU A 5 12.62 6.76 -20.88
CA GLU A 5 14.07 6.64 -20.81
C GLU A 5 14.49 5.28 -20.27
N TYR A 6 13.85 4.82 -19.16
CA TYR A 6 14.15 3.51 -18.61
C TYR A 6 13.89 2.37 -19.60
N LEU A 7 12.75 2.37 -20.28
CA LEU A 7 12.39 1.34 -21.26
C LEU A 7 13.30 1.34 -22.52
N SER A 8 13.97 2.49 -22.80
CA SER A 8 14.94 2.58 -23.89
C SER A 8 16.33 2.00 -23.55
N LEU A 9 16.60 1.71 -22.29
CA LEU A 9 17.87 1.15 -21.84
C LEU A 9 18.05 -0.30 -22.35
N THR A 10 19.29 -0.65 -22.62
CA THR A 10 19.68 -2.04 -22.86
C THR A 10 19.48 -2.89 -21.58
N GLU A 11 19.39 -4.20 -21.72
CA GLU A 11 19.27 -5.11 -20.58
C GLU A 11 20.39 -4.90 -19.54
N THR A 12 21.62 -4.71 -20.01
CA THR A 12 22.77 -4.45 -19.13
C THR A 12 22.63 -3.12 -18.37
N GLU A 13 22.16 -2.07 -19.03
CA GLU A 13 21.93 -0.77 -18.40
C GLU A 13 20.79 -0.83 -17.40
N ARG A 14 19.68 -1.51 -17.73
CA ARG A 14 18.57 -1.75 -16.78
C ARG A 14 19.03 -2.52 -15.54
N SER A 15 19.82 -3.59 -15.73
CA SER A 15 20.37 -4.36 -14.61
C SER A 15 21.23 -3.50 -13.67
N ARG A 16 22.04 -2.59 -14.22
CA ARG A 16 22.85 -1.63 -13.42
C ARG A 16 21.96 -0.61 -12.70
N ALA A 17 20.91 -0.11 -13.36
CA ALA A 17 19.95 0.82 -12.75
C ALA A 17 19.25 0.15 -11.55
N LEU A 18 18.74 -1.07 -11.72
CA LEU A 18 18.08 -1.84 -10.66
C LEU A 18 19.02 -2.16 -9.49
N GLN A 19 20.30 -2.41 -9.77
CA GLN A 19 21.30 -2.62 -8.71
C GLN A 19 21.47 -1.31 -7.90
N LYS A 20 21.60 -0.17 -8.58
CA LYS A 20 21.73 1.14 -7.93
C LYS A 20 20.47 1.53 -7.16
N ASP A 21 19.28 1.24 -7.68
CA ASP A 21 18.02 1.50 -6.99
C ASP A 21 17.92 0.67 -5.71
N ALA A 22 18.32 -0.61 -5.74
CA ALA A 22 18.38 -1.44 -4.55
C ALA A 22 19.33 -0.88 -3.49
N GLU A 23 20.53 -0.42 -3.89
CA GLU A 23 21.51 0.20 -2.99
C GLU A 23 20.96 1.48 -2.34
N ILE A 24 20.24 2.31 -3.11
CA ILE A 24 19.61 3.53 -2.60
C ILE A 24 18.49 3.19 -1.61
N LEU A 25 17.61 2.26 -1.96
CA LEU A 25 16.48 1.87 -1.10
C LEU A 25 16.95 1.30 0.22
N VAL A 26 17.92 0.38 0.19
CA VAL A 26 18.50 -0.20 1.41
C VAL A 26 19.16 0.87 2.26
N LYS A 27 20.03 1.69 1.65
CA LYS A 27 20.72 2.77 2.36
C LYS A 27 19.75 3.76 3.00
N CYS A 28 18.73 4.19 2.26
CA CYS A 28 17.70 5.09 2.81
C CYS A 28 16.94 4.42 3.97
N GLY A 29 16.57 3.16 3.83
CA GLY A 29 15.91 2.41 4.89
C GLY A 29 16.76 2.31 6.17
N GLU A 30 18.05 2.00 6.04
CA GLU A 30 18.98 1.93 7.16
C GLU A 30 19.21 3.31 7.82
N GLU A 31 19.44 4.37 7.01
CA GLU A 31 19.71 5.73 7.53
C GLU A 31 18.48 6.35 8.21
N LEU A 32 17.28 6.02 7.74
CA LEU A 32 16.03 6.53 8.28
C LEU A 32 15.41 5.59 9.35
N GLY A 33 15.97 4.41 9.54
CA GLY A 33 15.49 3.43 10.52
C GLY A 33 14.18 2.76 10.13
N PHE A 34 13.92 2.58 8.83
CA PHE A 34 12.72 1.88 8.37
C PHE A 34 12.76 0.40 8.70
N SER A 35 11.60 -0.18 8.98
CA SER A 35 11.47 -1.61 9.22
C SER A 35 11.35 -2.41 7.91
N ALA A 36 10.98 -1.76 6.81
CA ALA A 36 10.77 -2.40 5.52
C ALA A 36 11.05 -1.46 4.34
N VAL A 37 11.37 -2.05 3.19
CA VAL A 37 11.35 -1.37 1.89
C VAL A 37 10.04 -1.73 1.16
N SER A 38 9.35 -0.72 0.65
CA SER A 38 8.15 -0.91 -0.18
C SER A 38 8.49 -0.79 -1.65
N ILE A 39 7.99 -1.73 -2.46
CA ILE A 39 8.13 -1.73 -3.92
C ILE A 39 6.75 -1.58 -4.55
N PRO A 40 6.39 -0.39 -5.05
CA PRO A 40 5.11 -0.13 -5.67
C PRO A 40 4.98 -0.79 -7.05
N ASP A 41 3.75 -1.01 -7.51
CA ASP A 41 3.40 -1.49 -8.86
C ASP A 41 2.88 -0.39 -9.79
N ASN A 42 2.62 0.79 -9.25
CA ASN A 42 2.09 1.91 -10.02
C ASN A 42 3.09 3.10 -10.07
N PRO A 43 2.90 4.03 -11.01
CA PRO A 43 3.82 5.16 -11.22
C PRO A 43 3.66 6.31 -10.22
N TRP A 44 2.70 6.28 -9.31
CA TRP A 44 2.37 7.41 -8.43
C TRP A 44 3.54 7.83 -7.54
N ASN A 45 4.35 6.86 -7.11
CA ASN A 45 5.47 7.06 -6.19
C ASN A 45 6.83 6.89 -6.84
N CYS A 46 6.85 6.60 -8.14
CA CYS A 46 8.08 6.39 -8.90
C CYS A 46 8.05 7.27 -10.14
N PHE A 47 9.20 7.80 -10.53
CA PHE A 47 9.34 8.53 -11.79
C PHE A 47 9.03 7.66 -13.01
N TYR A 48 8.93 6.35 -12.84
CA TYR A 48 8.57 5.37 -13.85
C TYR A 48 8.05 4.08 -13.21
N THR A 49 7.15 3.39 -13.92
CA THR A 49 6.71 2.05 -13.55
C THR A 49 7.72 1.04 -14.05
N LEU A 50 8.23 0.22 -13.15
CA LEU A 50 9.08 -0.91 -13.52
C LEU A 50 8.23 -2.02 -14.14
N PRO A 51 8.67 -2.64 -15.26
CA PRO A 51 8.12 -3.89 -15.72
C PRO A 51 8.17 -4.97 -14.63
N ASP A 52 7.22 -5.89 -14.62
CA ASP A 52 7.10 -6.91 -13.57
C ASP A 52 8.39 -7.71 -13.34
N LEU A 53 9.08 -8.09 -14.42
CA LEU A 53 10.36 -8.81 -14.30
C LEU A 53 11.47 -7.97 -13.70
N ASP A 54 11.47 -6.66 -13.95
CA ASP A 54 12.44 -5.74 -13.38
C ASP A 54 12.15 -5.51 -11.89
N ARG A 55 10.88 -5.46 -11.48
CA ARG A 55 10.47 -5.46 -10.06
C ARG A 55 10.95 -6.71 -9.34
N VAL A 56 10.78 -7.89 -9.94
CA VAL A 56 11.31 -9.16 -9.42
C VAL A 56 12.82 -9.10 -9.25
N GLN A 57 13.55 -8.52 -10.22
CA GLN A 57 15.00 -8.36 -10.14
C GLN A 57 15.40 -7.37 -9.03
N LEU A 58 14.63 -6.29 -8.84
CA LEU A 58 14.84 -5.33 -7.76
C LEU A 58 14.69 -5.99 -6.37
N VAL A 59 13.65 -6.80 -6.17
CA VAL A 59 13.47 -7.60 -4.93
C VAL A 59 14.69 -8.48 -4.67
N ARG A 60 15.15 -9.22 -5.67
CA ARG A 60 16.36 -10.08 -5.55
C ARG A 60 17.61 -9.28 -5.20
N ASN A 61 17.76 -8.09 -5.77
CA ASN A 61 18.91 -7.24 -5.48
C ASN A 61 18.87 -6.73 -4.03
N ILE A 62 17.72 -6.26 -3.55
CA ILE A 62 17.51 -5.83 -2.16
C ILE A 62 17.80 -6.99 -1.20
N ARG A 63 17.21 -8.17 -1.46
CA ARG A 63 17.39 -9.34 -0.60
C ARG A 63 18.86 -9.79 -0.50
N ARG A 64 19.64 -9.61 -1.56
CA ARG A 64 21.07 -9.91 -1.57
C ARG A 64 21.89 -8.88 -0.77
N LEU A 65 21.52 -7.61 -0.83
CA LEU A 65 22.21 -6.52 -0.12
C LEU A 65 21.88 -6.51 1.38
N ALA A 66 20.61 -6.76 1.71
CA ALA A 66 20.08 -6.68 3.07
C ALA A 66 19.11 -7.86 3.31
N PRO A 67 19.66 -9.06 3.63
CA PRO A 67 18.86 -10.28 3.77
C PRO A 67 17.82 -10.23 4.89
N ASP A 68 18.09 -9.45 5.94
CA ASP A 68 17.22 -9.31 7.12
C ASP A 68 16.23 -8.14 7.01
N PHE A 69 16.28 -7.37 5.92
CA PHE A 69 15.40 -6.23 5.73
C PHE A 69 14.06 -6.69 5.14
N ALA A 70 12.94 -6.30 5.72
CA ALA A 70 11.65 -6.68 5.19
C ALA A 70 11.37 -6.00 3.83
N VAL A 71 10.82 -6.76 2.88
CA VAL A 71 10.45 -6.28 1.54
C VAL A 71 8.96 -6.47 1.33
N VAL A 72 8.24 -5.36 1.19
CA VAL A 72 6.80 -5.33 0.96
C VAL A 72 6.55 -4.93 -0.49
N CYS A 73 5.81 -5.74 -1.24
CA CYS A 73 5.56 -5.47 -2.65
C CYS A 73 4.08 -5.18 -2.92
N SER A 74 3.82 -4.16 -3.74
CA SER A 74 2.49 -3.96 -4.30
C SER A 74 2.22 -4.97 -5.41
N CYS A 75 1.01 -5.51 -5.44
CA CYS A 75 0.51 -6.33 -6.53
C CYS A 75 -1.01 -6.26 -6.59
N ALA A 76 -1.53 -5.61 -7.62
CA ALA A 76 -2.97 -5.43 -7.79
C ALA A 76 -3.67 -6.80 -7.88
N GLY A 77 -4.54 -7.11 -6.92
CA GLY A 77 -5.26 -8.39 -6.85
C GLY A 77 -6.78 -8.23 -6.76
N VAL A 78 -7.25 -7.00 -6.56
CA VAL A 78 -8.65 -6.64 -6.39
C VAL A 78 -8.94 -5.40 -7.21
N ILE A 79 -10.18 -5.28 -7.70
CA ILE A 79 -10.63 -4.11 -8.45
C ILE A 79 -10.60 -2.87 -7.56
N ALA A 80 -10.20 -1.73 -8.13
CA ALA A 80 -10.24 -0.43 -7.50
C ALA A 80 -11.27 0.49 -8.17
N MET A 81 -11.62 1.56 -7.52
CA MET A 81 -12.36 2.66 -8.13
C MET A 81 -11.53 3.22 -9.30
N PRO A 82 -12.11 3.37 -10.48
CA PRO A 82 -11.40 3.92 -11.63
C PRO A 82 -11.06 5.40 -11.43
N SER A 83 -10.06 5.87 -12.12
CA SER A 83 -9.66 7.29 -12.10
C SER A 83 -9.39 7.80 -13.51
N GLY A 84 -9.42 9.13 -13.67
CA GLY A 84 -9.09 9.77 -14.95
C GLY A 84 -10.12 9.54 -16.04
N GLU A 85 -9.63 9.34 -17.26
CA GLU A 85 -10.48 9.29 -18.48
C GLU A 85 -11.37 8.03 -18.55
N GLU A 86 -10.99 6.96 -17.85
CA GLU A 86 -11.75 5.70 -17.85
C GLU A 86 -12.94 5.69 -16.90
N PHE A 87 -13.08 6.72 -16.04
CA PHE A 87 -14.10 6.76 -14.98
C PHE A 87 -15.52 6.68 -15.53
N GLU A 88 -15.83 7.50 -16.55
CA GLU A 88 -17.18 7.57 -17.13
C GLU A 88 -17.57 6.25 -17.80
N GLU A 89 -16.69 5.70 -18.61
CA GLU A 89 -16.92 4.42 -19.30
C GLU A 89 -17.12 3.28 -18.29
N PHE A 90 -16.27 3.21 -17.26
CA PHE A 90 -16.41 2.22 -16.20
C PHE A 90 -17.76 2.32 -15.48
N CYS A 91 -18.23 3.57 -15.19
CA CYS A 91 -19.53 3.77 -14.57
C CYS A 91 -20.68 3.26 -15.45
N PHE A 92 -20.63 3.48 -16.77
CA PHE A 92 -21.63 2.92 -17.69
C PHE A 92 -21.57 1.40 -17.72
N GLN A 93 -20.38 0.82 -17.82
CA GLN A 93 -20.21 -0.65 -17.84
C GLN A 93 -20.73 -1.33 -16.57
N MET A 94 -20.57 -0.70 -15.40
CA MET A 94 -21.12 -1.26 -14.15
C MET A 94 -22.63 -1.49 -14.18
N PHE A 95 -23.38 -0.68 -14.92
CA PHE A 95 -24.84 -0.75 -14.97
C PHE A 95 -25.37 -1.42 -16.24
N ASP A 96 -24.75 -1.14 -17.38
CA ASP A 96 -25.24 -1.59 -18.68
C ASP A 96 -24.61 -2.91 -19.12
N GLU A 97 -23.35 -3.17 -18.72
CA GLU A 97 -22.57 -4.34 -19.15
C GLU A 97 -21.80 -4.95 -17.95
N PRO A 98 -22.46 -5.34 -16.85
CA PRO A 98 -21.78 -5.79 -15.62
C PRO A 98 -20.88 -7.02 -15.83
N GLU A 99 -21.07 -7.78 -16.91
CA GLU A 99 -20.20 -8.91 -17.29
C GLU A 99 -18.81 -8.45 -17.68
N VAL A 100 -18.67 -7.23 -18.20
CA VAL A 100 -17.35 -6.63 -18.52
C VAL A 100 -16.55 -6.42 -17.21
N ILE A 101 -17.22 -5.99 -16.14
CA ILE A 101 -16.60 -5.83 -14.83
C ILE A 101 -16.24 -7.20 -14.20
N ASP A 102 -17.10 -8.21 -14.37
CA ASP A 102 -16.78 -9.60 -13.94
C ASP A 102 -15.49 -10.10 -14.59
N GLU A 103 -15.35 -9.93 -15.90
CA GLU A 103 -14.15 -10.32 -16.66
C GLU A 103 -12.93 -9.48 -16.24
N MET A 104 -13.11 -8.20 -15.96
CA MET A 104 -12.05 -7.33 -15.44
C MET A 104 -11.53 -7.83 -14.09
N CYS A 105 -12.42 -8.11 -13.14
CA CYS A 105 -12.06 -8.65 -11.83
C CYS A 105 -11.27 -9.96 -11.97
N LYS A 106 -11.75 -10.83 -12.85
CA LYS A 106 -11.06 -12.11 -13.13
C LYS A 106 -9.66 -11.90 -13.70
N LYS A 107 -9.50 -11.02 -14.67
CA LYS A 107 -8.18 -10.71 -15.29
C LYS A 107 -7.21 -10.10 -14.28
N ILE A 108 -7.68 -9.19 -13.42
CA ILE A 108 -6.86 -8.61 -12.35
C ILE A 108 -6.36 -9.73 -11.43
N TYR A 109 -7.25 -10.62 -11.00
CA TYR A 109 -6.89 -11.72 -10.10
C TYR A 109 -5.97 -12.74 -10.77
N ASP A 110 -6.20 -13.12 -12.03
CA ASP A 110 -5.34 -14.04 -12.77
C ASP A 110 -3.91 -13.47 -12.94
N SER A 111 -3.80 -12.18 -13.25
CA SER A 111 -2.52 -11.47 -13.29
C SER A 111 -1.83 -11.41 -11.92
N PHE A 112 -2.59 -11.18 -10.87
CA PHE A 112 -2.09 -11.20 -9.50
C PHE A 112 -1.45 -12.55 -9.14
N LEU A 113 -2.09 -13.67 -9.45
CA LEU A 113 -1.57 -15.00 -9.12
C LEU A 113 -0.16 -15.21 -9.72
N GLU A 114 0.05 -14.80 -10.96
CA GLU A 114 1.34 -14.94 -11.64
C GLU A 114 2.39 -13.98 -11.06
N ASN A 115 2.05 -12.70 -10.92
CA ASN A 115 3.00 -11.68 -10.53
C ASN A 115 3.37 -11.77 -9.05
N SER A 116 2.41 -12.00 -8.16
CA SER A 116 2.69 -12.18 -6.73
C SER A 116 3.57 -13.40 -6.47
N LYS A 117 3.32 -14.51 -7.17
CA LYS A 117 4.19 -15.69 -7.05
C LYS A 117 5.64 -15.37 -7.41
N ARG A 118 5.87 -14.63 -8.49
CA ARG A 118 7.24 -14.22 -8.90
C ARG A 118 7.91 -13.34 -7.85
N LEU A 119 7.16 -12.41 -7.23
CA LEU A 119 7.67 -11.53 -6.18
C LEU A 119 7.99 -12.31 -4.90
N ILE A 120 7.13 -13.24 -4.50
CA ILE A 120 7.33 -14.13 -3.35
C ILE A 120 8.55 -15.02 -3.57
N ASP A 121 8.67 -15.65 -4.73
CA ASP A 121 9.84 -16.48 -5.10
C ASP A 121 11.15 -15.65 -5.16
N ALA A 122 11.05 -14.35 -5.34
CA ALA A 122 12.19 -13.41 -5.31
C ALA A 122 12.57 -12.98 -3.89
N GLY A 123 11.69 -13.18 -2.92
CA GLY A 123 11.93 -12.87 -1.51
C GLY A 123 11.08 -11.73 -0.95
N ALA A 124 9.91 -11.44 -1.50
CA ALA A 124 8.95 -10.55 -0.87
C ALA A 124 8.41 -11.18 0.43
N ASP A 125 8.37 -10.39 1.52
CA ASP A 125 7.89 -10.83 2.84
C ASP A 125 6.40 -10.57 3.04
N ALA A 126 5.83 -9.60 2.32
CA ALA A 126 4.41 -9.27 2.32
C ALA A 126 3.98 -8.72 0.96
N ILE A 127 2.72 -8.93 0.64
CA ILE A 127 2.10 -8.35 -0.57
C ILE A 127 0.94 -7.45 -0.15
N TYR A 128 0.89 -6.24 -0.70
CA TYR A 128 -0.29 -5.40 -0.56
C TYR A 128 -0.98 -5.15 -1.90
N THR A 129 -2.30 -5.01 -1.87
CA THR A 129 -3.08 -4.56 -3.01
C THR A 129 -3.54 -3.12 -2.75
N GLY A 130 -3.21 -2.20 -3.67
CA GLY A 130 -3.78 -0.85 -3.70
C GLY A 130 -5.12 -0.92 -4.41
N SER A 131 -6.20 -0.78 -3.65
CA SER A 131 -7.55 -1.02 -4.14
C SER A 131 -8.52 -0.03 -3.51
N ASP A 132 -8.36 1.24 -3.89
CA ASP A 132 -9.25 2.30 -3.42
C ASP A 132 -10.68 2.02 -3.81
N VAL A 133 -11.56 1.94 -2.83
CA VAL A 133 -12.95 1.52 -2.98
C VAL A 133 -13.92 2.54 -2.41
N ALA A 134 -13.40 3.65 -1.90
CA ALA A 134 -14.19 4.73 -1.32
C ALA A 134 -13.59 6.11 -1.67
N ASP A 135 -14.44 7.11 -1.71
CA ASP A 135 -14.03 8.51 -1.65
C ASP A 135 -14.09 9.02 -0.19
N ASN A 136 -13.86 10.32 0.01
CA ASN A 136 -13.92 10.92 1.36
C ASN A 136 -15.33 10.90 2.00
N ARG A 137 -16.35 10.45 1.32
CA ARG A 137 -17.76 10.45 1.78
C ARG A 137 -18.31 9.06 1.99
N ALA A 138 -18.04 8.13 1.03
CA ALA A 138 -18.67 6.83 1.02
C ALA A 138 -17.95 5.84 0.09
N PRO A 139 -18.23 4.52 0.23
CA PRO A 139 -17.82 3.53 -0.75
C PRO A 139 -18.36 3.83 -2.15
N PHE A 140 -17.53 3.60 -3.16
CA PHE A 140 -17.88 3.79 -4.56
C PHE A 140 -18.89 2.74 -5.06
N PHE A 141 -18.65 1.48 -4.72
CA PHE A 141 -19.54 0.39 -5.05
C PHE A 141 -20.70 0.30 -4.07
N ASN A 142 -21.92 0.06 -4.55
CA ASN A 142 -23.03 -0.29 -3.69
C ASN A 142 -22.85 -1.71 -3.08
N ARG A 143 -23.72 -2.10 -2.14
CA ARG A 143 -23.59 -3.36 -1.40
C ARG A 143 -23.58 -4.59 -2.30
N GLU A 144 -24.41 -4.65 -3.33
CA GLU A 144 -24.49 -5.77 -4.27
C GLU A 144 -23.20 -5.87 -5.10
N GLN A 145 -22.71 -4.73 -5.62
CA GLN A 145 -21.47 -4.63 -6.37
C GLN A 145 -20.26 -5.01 -5.53
N GLN A 146 -20.20 -4.57 -4.27
CA GLN A 146 -19.17 -4.98 -3.32
C GLN A 146 -19.11 -6.50 -3.15
N GLN A 147 -20.27 -7.15 -2.99
CA GLN A 147 -20.37 -8.59 -2.84
C GLN A 147 -20.17 -9.37 -4.14
N ARG A 148 -20.29 -8.73 -5.30
CA ARG A 148 -20.03 -9.34 -6.61
C ARG A 148 -18.57 -9.18 -7.03
N TRP A 149 -18.00 -7.98 -6.89
CA TRP A 149 -16.72 -7.62 -7.54
C TRP A 149 -15.56 -7.41 -6.58
N TYR A 150 -15.81 -7.00 -5.33
CA TYR A 150 -14.74 -6.61 -4.42
C TYR A 150 -14.41 -7.69 -3.38
N PHE A 151 -15.30 -7.97 -2.44
CA PHE A 151 -15.01 -8.84 -1.31
C PHE A 151 -14.74 -10.32 -1.67
N PRO A 152 -15.35 -10.92 -2.71
CA PRO A 152 -14.97 -12.27 -3.12
C PRO A 152 -13.53 -12.36 -3.60
N TYR A 153 -13.04 -11.32 -4.29
CA TYR A 153 -11.67 -11.27 -4.78
C TYR A 153 -10.69 -10.89 -3.66
N LEU A 154 -11.08 -10.03 -2.72
CA LEU A 154 -10.26 -9.73 -1.54
C LEU A 154 -10.04 -10.97 -0.66
N ARG A 155 -11.07 -11.81 -0.47
CA ARG A 155 -10.91 -13.12 0.19
C ARG A 155 -9.97 -14.05 -0.56
N LYS A 156 -10.16 -14.20 -1.87
CA LYS A 156 -9.27 -15.02 -2.71
C LYS A 156 -7.82 -14.52 -2.67
N PHE A 157 -7.62 -13.20 -2.66
CA PHE A 157 -6.31 -12.56 -2.52
C PHE A 157 -5.64 -12.98 -1.20
N SER A 158 -6.34 -12.85 -0.07
CA SER A 158 -5.84 -13.24 1.25
C SER A 158 -5.58 -14.74 1.34
N ASP A 159 -6.54 -15.58 0.94
CA ASP A 159 -6.43 -17.04 0.98
C ASP A 159 -5.22 -17.54 0.16
N TYR A 160 -5.00 -16.96 -1.03
CA TYR A 160 -3.86 -17.32 -1.84
C TYR A 160 -2.53 -16.95 -1.16
N LEU A 161 -2.39 -15.74 -0.65
CA LEU A 161 -1.16 -15.30 0.03
C LEU A 161 -0.88 -16.13 1.28
N HIS A 162 -1.91 -16.45 2.06
CA HIS A 162 -1.78 -17.36 3.21
C HIS A 162 -1.31 -18.76 2.78
N SER A 163 -1.79 -19.27 1.65
CA SER A 163 -1.32 -20.55 1.10
C SER A 163 0.17 -20.53 0.72
N GLN A 164 0.72 -19.33 0.46
CA GLN A 164 2.15 -19.11 0.19
C GLN A 164 2.95 -18.74 1.47
N GLY A 165 2.29 -18.64 2.63
CA GLY A 165 2.91 -18.23 3.89
C GLY A 165 3.25 -16.74 3.98
N VAL A 166 2.58 -15.89 3.20
CA VAL A 166 2.86 -14.45 3.07
C VAL A 166 1.66 -13.63 3.55
N PRO A 167 1.86 -12.60 4.39
CA PRO A 167 0.80 -11.70 4.81
C PRO A 167 0.16 -10.93 3.65
N ALA A 168 -1.16 -10.74 3.76
CA ALA A 168 -2.01 -10.01 2.84
C ALA A 168 -2.35 -8.62 3.40
N ILE A 169 -1.98 -7.54 2.72
CA ILE A 169 -2.24 -6.17 3.16
C ILE A 169 -3.19 -5.50 2.16
N LEU A 170 -4.26 -4.90 2.67
CA LEU A 170 -5.14 -4.03 1.91
C LEU A 170 -4.73 -2.58 2.10
N HIS A 171 -4.45 -1.87 1.01
CA HIS A 171 -4.44 -0.41 0.98
C HIS A 171 -5.73 0.09 0.34
N THR A 172 -6.41 1.00 1.01
CA THR A 172 -7.56 1.73 0.47
C THR A 172 -7.73 3.04 1.19
N ASP A 173 -7.81 4.11 0.43
CA ASP A 173 -8.11 5.45 0.94
C ASP A 173 -9.63 5.65 1.10
N GLY A 174 -10.00 6.81 1.61
CA GLY A 174 -11.38 7.25 1.71
C GLY A 174 -12.13 6.78 2.97
N ASN A 175 -13.43 7.05 2.98
CA ASN A 175 -14.31 6.67 4.09
C ASN A 175 -14.78 5.22 3.94
N ILE A 176 -14.07 4.32 4.58
CA ILE A 176 -14.32 2.88 4.57
C ILE A 176 -15.11 2.39 5.80
N ASP A 177 -15.62 3.27 6.63
CA ASP A 177 -16.42 2.89 7.81
C ASP A 177 -17.51 1.85 7.51
N PRO A 178 -18.31 1.98 6.43
CA PRO A 178 -19.33 0.99 6.11
C PRO A 178 -18.79 -0.37 5.66
N LEU A 179 -17.49 -0.46 5.40
CA LEU A 179 -16.81 -1.66 4.87
C LEU A 179 -16.01 -2.42 5.94
N LEU A 180 -15.80 -1.83 7.12
CA LEU A 180 -14.89 -2.36 8.15
C LEU A 180 -15.21 -3.81 8.56
N GLU A 181 -16.50 -4.18 8.63
CA GLU A 181 -16.91 -5.55 8.97
C GLU A 181 -16.49 -6.56 7.90
N ASP A 182 -16.72 -6.23 6.63
CA ASP A 182 -16.34 -7.10 5.53
C ASP A 182 -14.82 -7.17 5.36
N ILE A 183 -14.11 -6.05 5.59
CA ILE A 183 -12.63 -6.01 5.58
C ILE A 183 -12.10 -6.92 6.69
N ARG A 184 -12.58 -6.78 7.93
CA ARG A 184 -12.19 -7.64 9.04
C ARG A 184 -12.41 -9.13 8.75
N ASN A 185 -13.47 -9.46 8.02
CA ASN A 185 -13.85 -10.82 7.67
C ASN A 185 -13.28 -11.30 6.33
N SER A 186 -12.48 -10.50 5.64
CA SER A 186 -11.89 -10.85 4.34
C SER A 186 -10.62 -11.69 4.44
N GLY A 187 -10.03 -11.79 5.64
CA GLY A 187 -8.78 -12.50 5.86
C GLY A 187 -7.52 -11.67 5.62
N VAL A 188 -7.61 -10.36 5.39
CA VAL A 188 -6.42 -9.52 5.32
C VAL A 188 -5.72 -9.43 6.68
N ASP A 189 -4.39 -9.46 6.67
CA ASP A 189 -3.56 -9.34 7.87
C ASP A 189 -3.28 -7.87 8.22
N GLY A 190 -3.32 -6.99 7.23
CA GLY A 190 -3.07 -5.57 7.39
C GLY A 190 -4.05 -4.68 6.64
N LEU A 191 -4.38 -3.52 7.25
CA LEU A 191 -5.14 -2.44 6.64
C LEU A 191 -4.30 -1.17 6.68
N GLN A 192 -3.99 -0.64 5.51
CA GLN A 192 -3.17 0.57 5.34
C GLN A 192 -4.03 1.70 4.77
N ALA A 193 -3.68 2.87 5.13
CA ALA A 193 -4.17 4.21 5.00
C ALA A 193 -4.92 4.67 6.27
N ILE A 194 -6.14 4.23 6.53
CA ILE A 194 -7.01 4.72 7.60
C ILE A 194 -7.08 6.26 7.51
N ASP A 195 -7.55 6.72 6.35
CA ASP A 195 -7.37 8.08 5.86
C ASP A 195 -8.00 9.15 6.77
N PRO A 196 -7.20 9.98 7.47
CA PRO A 196 -7.74 11.02 8.34
C PRO A 196 -8.45 12.13 7.57
N LEU A 197 -8.12 12.35 6.27
CA LEU A 197 -8.81 13.33 5.43
C LEU A 197 -10.24 12.89 5.09
N ALA A 198 -10.50 11.60 5.11
CA ALA A 198 -11.84 11.03 4.96
C ALA A 198 -12.60 10.91 6.30
N GLY A 199 -12.03 11.44 7.38
CA GLY A 199 -12.62 11.39 8.73
C GLY A 199 -12.47 10.05 9.42
N MET A 200 -11.57 9.19 8.95
CA MET A 200 -11.28 7.92 9.62
C MET A 200 -10.48 8.17 10.90
N ASP A 201 -10.95 7.60 12.00
CA ASP A 201 -10.29 7.65 13.30
C ASP A 201 -9.62 6.31 13.62
N ILE A 202 -8.30 6.33 13.82
CA ILE A 202 -7.51 5.10 14.00
C ILE A 202 -7.91 4.33 15.26
N ARG A 203 -8.30 5.00 16.36
CA ARG A 203 -8.74 4.33 17.58
C ARG A 203 -10.06 3.60 17.38
N ARG A 204 -10.99 4.25 16.68
CA ARG A 204 -12.27 3.65 16.35
C ARG A 204 -12.08 2.42 15.44
N VAL A 205 -11.18 2.51 14.44
CA VAL A 205 -10.84 1.36 13.60
C VAL A 205 -10.18 0.25 14.43
N GLN A 206 -9.27 0.58 15.36
CA GLN A 206 -8.66 -0.40 16.27
C GLN A 206 -9.70 -1.18 17.07
N GLU A 207 -10.61 -0.45 17.73
CA GLU A 207 -11.69 -1.05 18.54
C GLU A 207 -12.55 -1.98 17.66
N PHE A 208 -12.86 -1.55 16.44
CA PHE A 208 -13.66 -2.33 15.49
C PHE A 208 -12.95 -3.60 15.00
N MET A 209 -11.66 -3.52 14.75
CA MET A 209 -10.86 -4.65 14.24
C MET A 209 -10.55 -5.72 15.30
N GLU A 210 -10.77 -5.47 16.58
CA GLU A 210 -10.63 -6.46 17.68
C GLU A 210 -9.28 -7.20 17.64
N ASN A 211 -8.19 -6.50 17.30
CA ASN A 211 -6.84 -7.08 17.14
C ASN A 211 -6.70 -8.19 16.07
N ARG A 212 -7.59 -8.24 15.10
CA ARG A 212 -7.52 -9.25 14.02
C ARG A 212 -6.75 -8.77 12.80
N VAL A 213 -6.59 -7.46 12.66
CA VAL A 213 -5.96 -6.82 11.49
C VAL A 213 -4.93 -5.82 11.98
N THR A 214 -3.71 -5.91 11.49
CA THR A 214 -2.67 -4.92 11.74
C THR A 214 -3.03 -3.60 11.07
N LEU A 215 -3.01 -2.49 11.80
CA LEU A 215 -3.25 -1.17 11.25
C LEU A 215 -1.94 -0.50 10.83
N CYS A 216 -1.89 0.03 9.61
CA CYS A 216 -0.71 0.69 9.05
C CYS A 216 -1.06 2.15 8.71
N GLY A 217 -0.37 3.08 9.29
CA GLY A 217 -0.59 4.52 9.09
C GLY A 217 -0.50 5.28 10.40
N ASN A 218 -1.25 6.39 10.63
CA ASN A 218 -2.11 7.10 9.68
C ASN A 218 -1.80 8.61 9.73
N LEU A 219 -0.49 8.94 9.78
CA LEU A 219 -0.08 10.34 9.75
C LEU A 219 -0.53 10.96 8.43
N ASP A 220 -1.29 12.04 8.51
CA ASP A 220 -1.84 12.76 7.36
C ASP A 220 -0.73 13.30 6.44
N CYS A 221 -0.77 12.91 5.17
CA CYS A 221 0.17 13.40 4.16
C CYS A 221 0.04 14.89 3.89
N GLY A 222 -1.12 15.50 4.07
CA GLY A 222 -1.33 16.93 3.97
C GLY A 222 -0.61 17.69 5.08
N ILE A 223 -0.63 17.18 6.31
CA ILE A 223 0.15 17.74 7.43
C ILE A 223 1.65 17.62 7.13
N MET A 224 2.10 16.50 6.60
CA MET A 224 3.50 16.31 6.19
C MET A 224 3.96 17.36 5.18
N LEU A 225 3.09 17.79 4.28
CA LEU A 225 3.41 18.78 3.24
C LEU A 225 3.37 20.22 3.75
N THR A 226 2.38 20.56 4.60
CA THR A 226 2.00 21.97 4.85
C THR A 226 2.27 22.45 6.28
N ALA A 227 2.44 21.57 7.25
CA ALA A 227 2.63 21.92 8.65
C ALA A 227 4.11 22.26 8.97
N THR A 228 4.33 22.82 10.16
CA THR A 228 5.68 22.98 10.69
C THR A 228 6.23 21.66 11.24
N PRO A 229 7.56 21.50 11.37
CA PRO A 229 8.16 20.31 11.97
C PRO A 229 7.63 20.00 13.38
N ASP A 230 7.41 21.03 14.22
CA ASP A 230 6.85 20.85 15.57
C ASP A 230 5.43 20.29 15.52
N GLN A 231 4.60 20.75 14.59
CA GLN A 231 3.23 20.23 14.40
C GLN A 231 3.24 18.79 13.92
N VAL A 232 4.12 18.44 12.98
CA VAL A 232 4.31 17.06 12.52
C VAL A 232 4.76 16.16 13.67
N TYR A 233 5.74 16.62 14.46
CA TYR A 233 6.22 15.88 15.63
C TYR A 233 5.10 15.59 16.66
N GLU A 234 4.31 16.61 17.03
CA GLU A 234 3.25 16.44 18.02
C GLU A 234 2.11 15.54 17.49
N GLU A 235 1.78 15.60 16.19
CA GLU A 235 0.79 14.70 15.60
C GLU A 235 1.29 13.26 15.53
N ALA A 236 2.53 13.06 15.09
CA ALA A 236 3.17 11.74 15.07
C ALA A 236 3.21 11.13 16.49
N LYS A 237 3.61 11.92 17.49
CA LYS A 237 3.61 11.53 18.90
C LYS A 237 2.21 11.16 19.39
N ARG A 238 1.18 11.93 19.01
CA ARG A 238 -0.23 11.65 19.38
C ARG A 238 -0.63 10.26 18.89
N ILE A 239 -0.43 9.99 17.60
CA ILE A 239 -0.77 8.70 16.97
C ILE A 239 -0.01 7.55 17.66
N LEU A 240 1.30 7.69 17.84
CA LEU A 240 2.13 6.68 18.49
C LEU A 240 1.68 6.34 19.92
N LEU A 241 1.31 7.36 20.71
CA LEU A 241 0.82 7.15 22.06
C LEU A 241 -0.59 6.55 22.09
N GLU A 242 -1.46 6.92 21.17
CA GLU A 242 -2.80 6.36 21.05
C GLU A 242 -2.79 4.89 20.62
N CYS A 243 -1.84 4.52 19.75
CA CYS A 243 -1.72 3.15 19.23
C CYS A 243 -0.81 2.25 20.06
N ARG A 244 -0.20 2.77 21.14
CA ARG A 244 0.84 2.09 21.91
C ARG A 244 0.42 0.71 22.47
N GLU A 245 -0.83 0.60 22.92
CA GLU A 245 -1.36 -0.62 23.52
C GLU A 245 -1.93 -1.58 22.45
N TYR A 246 -1.91 -1.19 21.18
CA TYR A 246 -2.45 -1.99 20.09
C TYR A 246 -1.37 -2.93 19.53
N PRO A 247 -1.54 -4.26 19.64
CA PRO A 247 -0.47 -5.21 19.32
C PRO A 247 -0.14 -5.35 17.84
N GLY A 248 -0.95 -4.78 16.96
CA GLY A 248 -0.77 -4.83 15.51
C GLY A 248 -0.78 -3.44 14.89
N PHE A 249 0.26 -2.63 15.16
CA PHE A 249 0.36 -1.29 14.59
C PHE A 249 1.71 -1.06 13.89
N ILE A 250 1.67 -0.58 12.66
CA ILE A 250 2.83 -0.14 11.88
C ILE A 250 2.67 1.35 11.62
N PHE A 251 3.49 2.16 12.30
CA PHE A 251 3.44 3.61 12.15
C PHE A 251 3.98 4.04 10.77
N GLY A 252 3.28 4.96 10.15
CA GLY A 252 3.65 5.57 8.86
C GLY A 252 2.64 6.62 8.43
N ASN A 253 2.80 7.08 7.21
CA ASN A 253 1.86 8.00 6.58
C ASN A 253 0.57 7.28 6.14
N SER A 254 -0.53 8.01 6.05
CA SER A 254 -1.79 7.49 5.53
C SER A 254 -1.68 7.13 4.04
N ASN A 255 -0.87 7.88 3.29
CA ASN A 255 -0.65 7.66 1.86
C ASN A 255 0.80 7.97 1.49
N ALA A 256 1.10 8.00 0.20
CA ALA A 256 2.40 8.38 -0.33
C ALA A 256 2.79 9.81 0.05
N VAL A 257 4.01 9.97 0.49
CA VAL A 257 4.57 11.29 0.79
C VAL A 257 4.87 12.03 -0.52
N ALA A 258 4.32 13.23 -0.68
CA ALA A 258 4.58 14.06 -1.85
C ALA A 258 6.07 14.43 -1.96
N ILE A 259 6.56 14.55 -3.20
CA ILE A 259 7.98 14.87 -3.46
C ILE A 259 8.38 16.25 -2.92
N GLU A 260 7.41 17.15 -2.79
CA GLU A 260 7.59 18.51 -2.26
C GLU A 260 7.60 18.55 -0.72
N THR A 261 7.37 17.43 -0.05
CA THR A 261 7.35 17.39 1.42
C THR A 261 8.70 17.84 1.99
N PRO A 262 8.71 18.85 2.90
CA PRO A 262 9.94 19.30 3.51
C PRO A 262 10.65 18.18 4.26
N ILE A 263 11.94 18.01 4.03
CA ILE A 263 12.74 16.96 4.69
C ILE A 263 12.74 17.12 6.22
N GLU A 264 12.59 18.34 6.71
CA GLU A 264 12.50 18.66 8.14
C GLU A 264 11.25 18.04 8.76
N ASN A 265 10.12 18.04 8.04
CA ASN A 265 8.87 17.41 8.49
C ASN A 265 9.04 15.88 8.56
N TYR A 266 9.73 15.31 7.58
CA TYR A 266 10.05 13.88 7.60
C TYR A 266 10.94 13.51 8.81
N ARG A 267 11.96 14.33 9.08
CA ARG A 267 12.84 14.13 10.25
C ARG A 267 12.09 14.27 11.57
N ALA A 268 11.17 15.22 11.68
CA ALA A 268 10.33 15.41 12.87
C ALA A 268 9.43 14.19 13.14
N MET A 269 8.83 13.62 12.08
CA MET A 269 8.08 12.37 12.17
C MET A 269 8.94 11.22 12.71
N LEU A 270 10.15 11.05 12.17
CA LEU A 270 11.07 9.98 12.58
C LEU A 270 11.59 10.21 14.02
N GLU A 271 11.83 11.45 14.43
CA GLU A 271 12.23 11.78 15.80
C GLU A 271 11.14 11.37 16.80
N ALA A 272 9.87 11.66 16.51
CA ALA A 272 8.76 11.20 17.32
C ALA A 272 8.70 9.66 17.36
N TRP A 273 8.87 8.98 16.23
CA TRP A 273 8.89 7.53 16.18
C TRP A 273 10.03 6.92 17.02
N HIS A 274 11.26 7.43 16.89
CA HIS A 274 12.38 6.96 17.69
C HIS A 274 12.15 7.08 19.19
N LYS A 275 11.40 8.09 19.61
CA LYS A 275 11.15 8.38 21.04
C LYS A 275 9.95 7.64 21.61
N TYR A 276 8.92 7.42 20.82
CA TYR A 276 7.63 6.89 21.28
C TYR A 276 7.19 5.60 20.59
N GLY A 277 7.85 5.19 19.50
CA GLY A 277 7.48 4.03 18.70
C GLY A 277 8.00 2.69 19.22
N SER A 278 8.87 2.71 20.23
CA SER A 278 9.31 1.47 20.90
C SER A 278 8.36 1.10 22.03
N ILE A 279 7.88 -0.14 22.00
CA ILE A 279 7.11 -0.75 23.11
C ILE A 279 8.09 -1.26 24.15
#